data_6d9e131a64f7f4141cd816537765c6ce
#
_entry.id   6d9e131a64f7f4141cd816537765c6ce
#
_cell.length_a   1.000
_cell.length_b   1.000
_cell.length_c   1.000
_cell.angle_alpha   90.00
_cell.angle_beta   90.00
_cell.angle_gamma   90.00
#
_symmetry.space_group_name_H-M   'P 1'
#
loop_
_entity.id
_entity.type
_entity.pdbx_description
1 polymer ?
#
loop_
_entity_poly.entity_id
_entity_poly.type
_entity_poly.pdbx_seq_one_letter_code
_entity_poly.pdbx_strand_id
1 'polypeptide(L)'
;RGQTFDELFNKAAIFAQTEYAEALGLGSALTQSQKRRVATKLEKLTGLSRSYFINKNLRVSQEEFADELLKSKGLRTGRLDAQFTGDVNKYKDNRPPFNDPSMIYSESGKNDSELLEEYFKSLLNFQVDRPYRTLNLDANSKWNWQQSNRPPFLTVLPLLEKTMKENTELDLFVGGGLFVFAV
;
A
#
# COMPACT_ATOMS: atom_id res chain seq x y z
N ARG A 1 8.71 -29.27 -6.74
CA ARG A 1 8.49 -28.55 -5.44
C ARG A 1 8.33 -27.08 -5.78
N GLY A 2 7.22 -26.46 -5.38
CA GLY A 2 7.01 -25.01 -5.55
C GLY A 2 7.99 -24.22 -4.67
N GLN A 3 8.27 -22.97 -5.07
CA GLN A 3 9.07 -22.04 -4.26
C GLN A 3 8.30 -21.67 -2.98
N THR A 4 9.01 -21.51 -1.88
CA THR A 4 8.43 -21.00 -0.63
C THR A 4 8.12 -19.50 -0.75
N PHE A 5 7.29 -18.97 0.15
CA PHE A 5 7.00 -17.55 0.21
C PHE A 5 8.30 -16.72 0.42
N ASP A 6 9.14 -17.13 1.36
CA ASP A 6 10.39 -16.43 1.65
C ASP A 6 11.36 -16.40 0.46
N GLU A 7 11.44 -17.50 -0.31
CA GLU A 7 12.25 -17.53 -1.54
C GLU A 7 11.70 -16.56 -2.60
N LEU A 8 10.38 -16.47 -2.75
CA LEU A 8 9.74 -15.54 -3.69
C LEU A 8 9.91 -14.09 -3.24
N PHE A 9 9.72 -13.82 -1.95
CA PHE A 9 9.90 -12.49 -1.37
C PHE A 9 11.34 -11.99 -1.53
N ASN A 10 12.32 -12.80 -1.14
CA ASN A 10 13.73 -12.46 -1.27
C ASN A 10 14.13 -12.20 -2.73
N LYS A 11 13.64 -13.03 -3.65
CA LYS A 11 13.86 -12.84 -5.09
C LYS A 11 13.27 -11.53 -5.61
N ALA A 12 12.06 -11.18 -5.17
CA ALA A 12 11.42 -9.93 -5.53
C ALA A 12 12.15 -8.72 -4.94
N ALA A 13 12.58 -8.80 -3.67
CA ALA A 13 13.32 -7.75 -3.00
C ALA A 13 14.68 -7.47 -3.65
N ILE A 14 15.45 -8.52 -3.96
CA ILE A 14 16.72 -8.39 -4.67
C ILE A 14 16.50 -7.76 -6.05
N PHE A 15 15.53 -8.25 -6.81
CA PHE A 15 15.22 -7.69 -8.12
C PHE A 15 14.80 -6.21 -8.04
N ALA A 16 13.99 -5.85 -7.05
CA ALA A 16 13.54 -4.47 -6.85
C ALA A 16 14.70 -3.52 -6.54
N GLN A 17 15.63 -3.96 -5.68
CA GLN A 17 16.79 -3.16 -5.26
C GLN A 17 17.91 -3.07 -6.29
N THR A 18 17.94 -3.95 -7.28
CA THR A 18 19.00 -4.03 -8.30
C THR A 18 18.47 -3.68 -9.68
N GLU A 19 18.11 -4.65 -10.49
CA GLU A 19 17.76 -4.47 -11.90
C GLU A 19 16.58 -3.52 -12.12
N TYR A 20 15.59 -3.55 -11.25
CA TYR A 20 14.42 -2.67 -11.39
C TYR A 20 14.76 -1.23 -11.00
N ALA A 21 15.48 -1.02 -9.89
CA ALA A 21 15.96 0.30 -9.49
C ALA A 21 16.88 0.92 -10.54
N GLU A 22 17.83 0.14 -11.09
CA GLU A 22 18.69 0.57 -12.19
C GLU A 22 17.88 0.99 -13.43
N ALA A 23 16.92 0.16 -13.85
CA ALA A 23 16.08 0.46 -14.99
C ALA A 23 15.26 1.74 -14.80
N LEU A 24 14.74 1.97 -13.59
CA LEU A 24 14.03 3.22 -13.27
C LEU A 24 14.95 4.43 -13.27
N GLY A 25 16.21 4.26 -12.82
CA GLY A 25 17.23 5.31 -12.80
C GLY A 25 17.68 5.74 -14.20
N LEU A 26 17.76 4.81 -15.16
CA LEU A 26 18.11 5.11 -16.55
C LEU A 26 17.06 5.98 -17.27
N GLY A 27 15.80 5.96 -16.85
CA GLY A 27 14.74 6.79 -17.42
C GLY A 27 14.64 6.67 -18.95
N SER A 28 14.84 7.77 -19.65
CA SER A 28 14.80 7.82 -21.13
C SER A 28 15.99 7.12 -21.81
N ALA A 29 17.09 6.89 -21.11
CA ALA A 29 18.24 6.15 -21.61
C ALA A 29 18.02 4.63 -21.63
N LEU A 30 16.96 4.14 -21.01
CA LEU A 30 16.61 2.71 -20.99
C LEU A 30 16.22 2.25 -22.39
N THR A 31 16.98 1.29 -22.93
CA THR A 31 16.69 0.72 -24.26
C THR A 31 15.41 -0.12 -24.23
N GLN A 32 14.75 -0.25 -25.40
CA GLN A 32 13.54 -1.08 -25.52
C GLN A 32 13.80 -2.55 -25.16
N SER A 33 14.99 -3.07 -25.44
CA SER A 33 15.38 -4.43 -25.07
C SER A 33 15.45 -4.59 -23.54
N GLN A 34 16.11 -3.66 -22.85
CA GLN A 34 16.20 -3.64 -21.39
C GLN A 34 14.81 -3.49 -20.76
N LYS A 35 13.98 -2.57 -21.28
CA LYS A 35 12.61 -2.35 -20.82
C LYS A 35 11.77 -3.63 -20.90
N ARG A 36 11.83 -4.34 -22.04
CA ARG A 36 11.13 -5.62 -22.22
C ARG A 36 11.61 -6.70 -21.25
N ARG A 37 12.93 -6.79 -21.01
CA ARG A 37 13.51 -7.76 -20.08
C ARG A 37 13.00 -7.52 -18.65
N VAL A 38 13.04 -6.29 -18.18
CA VAL A 38 12.55 -5.91 -16.84
C VAL A 38 11.05 -6.12 -16.73
N ALA A 39 10.26 -5.71 -17.74
CA ALA A 39 8.82 -5.92 -17.76
C ALA A 39 8.41 -7.41 -17.70
N THR A 40 9.21 -8.30 -18.35
CA THR A 40 8.97 -9.75 -18.26
C THR A 40 9.23 -10.32 -16.86
N LYS A 41 10.20 -9.77 -16.13
CA LYS A 41 10.44 -10.16 -14.72
C LYS A 41 9.34 -9.63 -13.80
N LEU A 42 8.91 -8.39 -14.00
CA LEU A 42 7.77 -7.81 -13.29
C LEU A 42 6.50 -8.63 -13.49
N GLU A 43 6.19 -9.03 -14.73
CA GLU A 43 5.04 -9.91 -15.03
C GLU A 43 5.07 -11.19 -14.21
N LYS A 44 6.24 -11.86 -14.14
CA LYS A 44 6.41 -13.11 -13.38
C LYS A 44 6.26 -12.94 -11.87
N LEU A 45 6.65 -11.78 -11.34
CA LEU A 45 6.62 -11.51 -9.90
C LEU A 45 5.26 -10.98 -9.44
N THR A 46 4.54 -10.25 -10.30
CA THR A 46 3.35 -9.50 -9.91
C THR A 46 2.04 -10.03 -10.50
N GLY A 47 2.12 -10.78 -11.61
CA GLY A 47 0.93 -11.23 -12.35
C GLY A 47 0.34 -10.20 -13.32
N LEU A 48 0.80 -8.94 -13.32
CA LEU A 48 0.40 -7.96 -14.34
C LEU A 48 1.11 -8.24 -15.67
N SER A 49 0.42 -7.97 -16.78
CA SER A 49 0.99 -8.24 -18.10
C SER A 49 2.24 -7.40 -18.41
N ARG A 50 3.19 -7.99 -19.10
CA ARG A 50 4.38 -7.30 -19.62
C ARG A 50 4.04 -6.05 -20.42
N SER A 51 2.99 -6.12 -21.24
CA SER A 51 2.54 -4.98 -22.05
C SER A 51 2.07 -3.82 -21.18
N TYR A 52 1.39 -4.11 -20.07
CA TYR A 52 0.98 -3.08 -19.11
C TYR A 52 2.18 -2.34 -18.54
N PHE A 53 3.20 -3.05 -18.06
CA PHE A 53 4.43 -2.43 -17.56
C PHE A 53 5.15 -1.61 -18.63
N ILE A 54 5.21 -2.09 -19.88
CA ILE A 54 5.86 -1.35 -20.99
C ILE A 54 5.13 -0.02 -21.23
N ASN A 55 3.79 -0.04 -21.29
CA ASN A 55 2.97 1.14 -21.51
C ASN A 55 3.05 2.16 -20.36
N LYS A 56 3.28 1.69 -19.14
CA LYS A 56 3.49 2.52 -17.95
C LYS A 56 4.95 2.93 -17.71
N ASN A 57 5.84 2.70 -18.66
CA ASN A 57 7.28 2.96 -18.51
C ASN A 57 7.88 2.30 -17.26
N LEU A 58 7.42 1.10 -16.95
CA LEU A 58 7.77 0.30 -15.76
C LEU A 58 7.30 0.91 -14.42
N ARG A 59 6.58 2.03 -14.44
CA ARG A 59 6.11 2.74 -13.24
C ARG A 59 4.62 2.49 -13.07
N VAL A 60 4.28 1.63 -12.11
CA VAL A 60 2.90 1.31 -11.75
C VAL A 60 2.72 1.69 -10.28
N SER A 61 1.75 2.55 -10.01
CA SER A 61 1.39 2.91 -8.64
C SER A 61 0.63 1.77 -7.95
N GLN A 62 0.55 1.83 -6.63
CA GLN A 62 -0.22 0.86 -5.84
C GLN A 62 -1.69 0.81 -6.25
N GLU A 63 -2.30 1.96 -6.52
CA GLU A 63 -3.68 2.08 -6.97
C GLU A 63 -3.88 1.43 -8.34
N GLU A 64 -3.01 1.75 -9.30
CA GLU A 64 -3.02 1.12 -10.63
C GLU A 64 -2.82 -0.39 -10.56
N PHE A 65 -1.98 -0.87 -9.64
CA PHE A 65 -1.77 -2.30 -9.42
C PHE A 65 -3.05 -2.96 -8.89
N ALA A 66 -3.69 -2.37 -7.86
CA ALA A 66 -4.91 -2.89 -7.27
C ALA A 66 -6.07 -2.98 -8.29
N ASP A 67 -6.16 -1.98 -9.17
CA ASP A 67 -7.18 -1.93 -10.23
C ASP A 67 -6.92 -2.93 -11.35
N GLU A 68 -5.68 -3.11 -11.78
CA GLU A 68 -5.35 -3.88 -12.97
C GLU A 68 -5.21 -5.38 -12.69
N LEU A 69 -4.77 -5.78 -11.47
CA LEU A 69 -4.44 -7.18 -11.15
C LEU A 69 -5.57 -8.17 -11.43
N LEU A 70 -6.79 -7.84 -11.05
CA LEU A 70 -7.97 -8.70 -11.21
C LEU A 70 -9.02 -8.14 -12.17
N LYS A 71 -8.67 -7.12 -12.94
CA LYS A 71 -9.57 -6.44 -13.88
C LYS A 71 -10.25 -7.38 -14.88
N SER A 72 -9.53 -8.38 -15.39
CA SER A 72 -10.09 -9.39 -16.29
C SER A 72 -11.21 -10.22 -15.65
N LYS A 73 -11.28 -10.23 -14.32
CA LYS A 73 -12.33 -10.89 -13.53
C LYS A 73 -13.42 -9.92 -13.07
N GLY A 74 -13.34 -8.64 -13.45
CA GLY A 74 -14.25 -7.59 -12.98
C GLY A 74 -14.02 -7.20 -11.50
N LEU A 75 -12.87 -7.53 -10.94
CA LEU A 75 -12.54 -7.31 -9.53
C LEU A 75 -11.36 -6.36 -9.38
N ARG A 76 -11.30 -5.70 -8.22
CA ARG A 76 -10.12 -4.99 -7.71
C ARG A 76 -9.72 -5.54 -6.34
N THR A 77 -8.45 -5.38 -5.96
CA THR A 77 -7.97 -5.75 -4.63
C THR A 77 -8.06 -4.58 -3.66
N GLY A 78 -8.13 -4.89 -2.36
CA GLY A 78 -8.03 -3.89 -1.30
C GLY A 78 -6.62 -3.33 -1.15
N ARG A 79 -6.53 -2.07 -0.71
CA ARG A 79 -5.28 -1.37 -0.42
C ARG A 79 -4.78 -1.65 1.00
N LEU A 80 -5.70 -1.67 1.96
CA LEU A 80 -5.37 -1.94 3.37
C LEU A 80 -5.18 -3.44 3.62
N ASP A 81 -5.88 -4.28 2.86
CA ASP A 81 -5.66 -5.73 2.82
C ASP A 81 -5.91 -6.24 1.40
N ALA A 82 -4.85 -6.62 0.71
CA ALA A 82 -4.90 -7.11 -0.67
C ALA A 82 -5.56 -8.50 -0.82
N GLN A 83 -5.87 -9.19 0.26
CA GLN A 83 -6.63 -10.43 0.24
C GLN A 83 -8.14 -10.19 0.00
N PHE A 84 -8.62 -8.98 0.35
CA PHE A 84 -9.99 -8.59 0.03
C PHE A 84 -10.11 -8.18 -1.44
N THR A 85 -11.20 -8.59 -2.05
CA THR A 85 -11.52 -8.21 -3.42
C THR A 85 -12.97 -7.74 -3.50
N GLY A 86 -13.24 -6.83 -4.42
CA GLY A 86 -14.59 -6.33 -4.66
C GLY A 86 -14.86 -6.05 -6.13
N ASP A 87 -16.14 -6.01 -6.51
CA ASP A 87 -16.57 -5.67 -7.86
C ASP A 87 -16.10 -4.26 -8.22
N VAL A 88 -15.34 -4.13 -9.30
CA VAL A 88 -14.79 -2.85 -9.75
C VAL A 88 -15.87 -1.81 -9.99
N ASN A 89 -17.06 -2.22 -10.46
CA ASN A 89 -18.15 -1.28 -10.73
C ASN A 89 -18.78 -0.71 -9.47
N LYS A 90 -18.74 -1.48 -8.35
CA LYS A 90 -19.25 -1.01 -7.06
C LYS A 90 -18.38 0.09 -6.46
N TYR A 91 -17.07 0.06 -6.73
CA TYR A 91 -16.10 0.92 -6.05
C TYR A 91 -15.54 2.05 -6.91
N LYS A 92 -15.62 1.96 -8.25
CA LYS A 92 -14.95 2.88 -9.19
C LYS A 92 -15.35 4.36 -9.04
N ASP A 93 -16.60 4.61 -8.65
CA ASP A 93 -17.13 5.97 -8.54
C ASP A 93 -17.01 6.54 -7.12
N ASN A 94 -16.52 5.74 -6.18
CA ASN A 94 -16.29 6.17 -4.82
C ASN A 94 -14.93 6.87 -4.71
N ARG A 95 -14.87 7.90 -3.87
CA ARG A 95 -13.59 8.55 -3.54
C ARG A 95 -12.82 7.74 -2.50
N PRO A 96 -11.48 7.74 -2.51
CA PRO A 96 -10.72 7.18 -1.42
C PRO A 96 -11.14 7.77 -0.06
N PRO A 97 -11.25 6.96 1.00
CA PRO A 97 -10.96 5.53 1.07
C PRO A 97 -12.10 4.59 0.69
N PHE A 98 -13.29 5.11 0.36
CA PHE A 98 -14.51 4.32 0.11
C PHE A 98 -14.51 3.54 -1.21
N ASN A 99 -13.48 3.74 -2.03
CA ASN A 99 -13.21 2.94 -3.22
C ASN A 99 -12.40 1.67 -2.93
N ASP A 100 -12.11 1.39 -1.67
CA ASP A 100 -11.27 0.28 -1.23
C ASP A 100 -12.13 -0.90 -0.74
N PRO A 101 -12.05 -2.08 -1.38
CA PRO A 101 -12.80 -3.26 -0.95
C PRO A 101 -12.48 -3.72 0.48
N SER A 102 -11.27 -3.46 0.99
CA SER A 102 -10.88 -3.81 2.36
C SER A 102 -11.47 -2.88 3.42
N MET A 103 -12.16 -1.81 3.01
CA MET A 103 -12.94 -0.92 3.88
C MET A 103 -14.41 -1.33 3.97
N ILE A 104 -14.74 -2.60 3.72
CA ILE A 104 -16.13 -3.07 3.77
C ILE A 104 -16.63 -3.03 5.20
N TYR A 105 -17.73 -2.33 5.39
CA TYR A 105 -18.51 -2.36 6.62
C TYR A 105 -19.09 -3.77 6.84
N SER A 106 -19.08 -4.21 8.10
CA SER A 106 -19.55 -5.52 8.50
C SER A 106 -20.94 -5.84 7.91
N GLU A 107 -21.11 -7.06 7.41
CA GLU A 107 -22.41 -7.60 6.97
C GLU A 107 -23.43 -7.68 8.11
N SER A 108 -23.01 -7.52 9.38
CA SER A 108 -23.85 -7.55 10.57
C SER A 108 -24.82 -6.37 10.70
N GLY A 109 -24.74 -5.38 9.80
CA GLY A 109 -25.54 -4.15 9.88
C GLY A 109 -25.09 -3.15 10.94
N LYS A 110 -24.11 -3.51 11.78
CA LYS A 110 -23.41 -2.58 12.66
C LYS A 110 -22.24 -1.96 11.93
N ASN A 111 -22.02 -0.67 12.16
CA ASN A 111 -20.80 -0.03 11.64
C ASN A 111 -19.58 -0.44 12.50
N ASP A 112 -18.39 -0.34 11.92
CA ASP A 112 -17.14 -0.75 12.60
C ASP A 112 -16.90 0.01 13.90
N SER A 113 -17.41 1.24 14.03
CA SER A 113 -17.30 2.04 15.23
C SER A 113 -18.09 1.43 16.39
N GLU A 114 -19.33 0.97 16.14
CA GLU A 114 -20.17 0.31 17.15
C GLU A 114 -19.58 -1.02 17.61
N LEU A 115 -19.03 -1.80 16.68
CA LEU A 115 -18.36 -3.07 17.01
C LEU A 115 -17.11 -2.84 17.88
N LEU A 116 -16.31 -1.82 17.57
CA LEU A 116 -15.14 -1.47 18.36
C LEU A 116 -15.50 -0.90 19.72
N GLU A 117 -16.56 -0.10 19.83
CA GLU A 117 -17.05 0.40 21.12
C GLU A 117 -17.53 -0.75 22.02
N GLU A 118 -18.27 -1.71 21.47
CA GLU A 118 -18.67 -2.92 22.19
C GLU A 118 -17.45 -3.74 22.64
N TYR A 119 -16.45 -3.90 21.79
CA TYR A 119 -15.22 -4.59 22.12
C TYR A 119 -14.45 -3.89 23.24
N PHE A 120 -14.26 -2.57 23.15
CA PHE A 120 -13.56 -1.81 24.18
C PHE A 120 -14.28 -1.85 25.53
N LYS A 121 -15.60 -1.77 25.49
CA LYS A 121 -16.43 -1.85 26.70
C LYS A 121 -16.38 -3.24 27.33
N SER A 122 -16.53 -4.30 26.54
CA SER A 122 -16.67 -5.67 27.04
C SER A 122 -15.36 -6.32 27.45
N LEU A 123 -14.28 -6.11 26.67
CA LEU A 123 -12.99 -6.77 26.88
C LEU A 123 -11.97 -5.92 27.62
N LEU A 124 -11.97 -4.60 27.38
CA LEU A 124 -10.98 -3.71 27.98
C LEU A 124 -11.53 -2.90 29.14
N ASN A 125 -12.84 -3.05 29.44
CA ASN A 125 -13.55 -2.23 30.43
C ASN A 125 -13.31 -0.73 30.24
N PHE A 126 -13.19 -0.31 28.98
CA PHE A 126 -12.93 1.06 28.57
C PHE A 126 -14.18 1.68 27.97
N GLN A 127 -14.64 2.77 28.56
CA GLN A 127 -15.81 3.50 28.09
C GLN A 127 -15.52 4.99 28.06
N VAL A 128 -15.82 5.62 26.93
CA VAL A 128 -15.73 7.08 26.77
C VAL A 128 -17.09 7.61 26.33
N ASP A 129 -17.43 8.80 26.79
CA ASP A 129 -18.68 9.48 26.45
C ASP A 129 -18.54 10.25 25.11
N ARG A 130 -18.12 9.55 24.09
CA ARG A 130 -18.06 10.04 22.71
C ARG A 130 -17.96 8.86 21.72
N PRO A 131 -18.56 8.98 20.53
CA PRO A 131 -18.47 7.92 19.54
C PRO A 131 -17.02 7.72 19.04
N TYR A 132 -16.64 6.46 18.91
CA TYR A 132 -15.38 6.10 18.27
C TYR A 132 -15.47 6.36 16.75
N ARG A 133 -14.46 6.99 16.19
CA ARG A 133 -14.37 7.23 14.74
C ARG A 133 -13.23 6.41 14.17
N THR A 134 -13.54 5.31 13.50
CA THR A 134 -12.56 4.47 12.79
C THR A 134 -11.81 5.28 11.73
N LEU A 135 -12.49 6.23 11.10
CA LEU A 135 -11.92 7.14 10.12
C LEU A 135 -12.43 8.56 10.35
N ASN A 136 -11.53 9.47 10.71
CA ASN A 136 -11.86 10.88 10.93
C ASN A 136 -11.38 11.74 9.75
N LEU A 137 -12.24 11.89 8.74
CA LEU A 137 -11.93 12.69 7.55
C LEU A 137 -11.83 14.19 7.86
N ASP A 138 -12.50 14.69 8.91
CA ASP A 138 -12.38 16.08 9.33
C ASP A 138 -10.99 16.37 9.88
N ALA A 139 -10.43 15.45 10.67
CA ALA A 139 -9.07 15.56 11.14
C ALA A 139 -8.07 15.49 9.98
N ASN A 140 -8.29 14.57 9.02
CA ASN A 140 -7.44 14.45 7.84
C ASN A 140 -7.47 15.71 6.97
N SER A 141 -8.64 16.31 6.76
CA SER A 141 -8.79 17.53 5.96
C SER A 141 -8.15 18.77 6.60
N LYS A 142 -8.12 18.82 7.94
CA LYS A 142 -7.52 19.92 8.72
C LYS A 142 -6.04 19.67 9.03
N TRP A 143 -5.51 18.49 8.75
CA TRP A 143 -4.11 18.16 8.98
C TRP A 143 -3.22 18.95 8.03
N ASN A 144 -2.21 19.61 8.59
CA ASN A 144 -1.25 20.34 7.77
C ASN A 144 -0.22 19.39 7.17
N TRP A 145 -0.49 18.92 5.97
CA TRP A 145 0.40 18.07 5.18
C TRP A 145 1.57 18.84 4.55
N GLN A 146 1.44 20.18 4.45
CA GLN A 146 2.43 21.05 3.82
C GLN A 146 3.12 21.90 4.90
N GLN A 147 4.28 21.49 5.35
CA GLN A 147 5.17 22.43 6.05
C GLN A 147 6.06 23.10 5.00
N SER A 148 6.07 24.42 5.01
CA SER A 148 6.63 25.32 3.99
C SER A 148 8.09 25.10 3.59
N ASN A 149 8.84 24.24 4.24
CA ASN A 149 10.25 23.93 3.96
C ASN A 149 10.51 22.44 3.76
N ARG A 150 9.48 21.62 3.44
CA ARG A 150 9.64 20.17 3.21
C ARG A 150 9.62 19.85 1.72
N PRO A 151 10.37 18.82 1.31
CA PRO A 151 10.29 18.30 -0.06
C PRO A 151 8.86 17.86 -0.40
N PRO A 152 8.50 17.75 -1.69
CA PRO A 152 7.15 17.41 -2.14
C PRO A 152 6.67 16.01 -1.72
N PHE A 153 7.52 15.23 -1.07
CA PHE A 153 7.19 13.94 -0.46
C PHE A 153 7.49 13.97 1.04
N LEU A 154 6.63 13.32 1.81
CA LEU A 154 6.82 13.21 3.25
C LEU A 154 7.91 12.17 3.55
N THR A 155 9.00 12.58 4.20
CA THR A 155 10.01 11.67 4.72
C THR A 155 10.43 12.09 6.13
N VAL A 156 10.54 11.12 7.01
CA VAL A 156 11.05 11.31 8.38
C VAL A 156 12.48 10.82 8.53
N LEU A 157 13.06 10.22 7.48
CA LEU A 157 14.39 9.58 7.54
C LEU A 157 15.51 10.50 8.06
N PRO A 158 15.63 11.78 7.63
CA PRO A 158 16.68 12.66 8.14
C PRO A 158 16.53 12.96 9.64
N LEU A 159 15.28 13.07 10.12
CA LEU A 159 15.00 13.29 11.55
C LEU A 159 15.30 12.05 12.37
N LEU A 160 14.92 10.89 11.84
CA LEU A 160 15.18 9.61 12.47
C LEU A 160 16.69 9.34 12.57
N GLU A 161 17.43 9.56 11.48
CA GLU A 161 18.89 9.44 11.45
C GLU A 161 19.57 10.33 12.51
N LYS A 162 19.13 11.58 12.62
CA LYS A 162 19.61 12.50 13.63
C LYS A 162 19.34 11.99 15.04
N THR A 163 18.09 11.57 15.31
CA THR A 163 17.68 11.07 16.61
C THR A 163 18.47 9.83 17.03
N MET A 164 18.72 8.91 16.12
CA MET A 164 19.51 7.69 16.39
C MET A 164 20.99 8.01 16.63
N LYS A 165 21.54 9.04 15.96
CA LYS A 165 22.92 9.48 16.22
C LYS A 165 23.07 10.18 17.58
N GLU A 166 22.06 10.91 18.01
CA GLU A 166 22.04 11.63 19.30
C GLU A 166 21.69 10.70 20.47
N ASN A 167 20.99 9.62 20.22
CA ASN A 167 20.59 8.63 21.23
C ASN A 167 21.00 7.21 20.76
N THR A 168 22.20 6.81 21.13
CA THR A 168 22.80 5.52 20.72
C THR A 168 22.13 4.30 21.36
N GLU A 169 21.37 4.51 22.44
CA GLU A 169 20.60 3.46 23.13
C GLU A 169 19.19 3.29 22.57
N LEU A 170 18.85 3.99 21.47
CA LEU A 170 17.55 3.90 20.85
C LEU A 170 17.47 2.68 19.94
N ASP A 171 16.61 1.74 20.28
CA ASP A 171 16.23 0.64 19.41
C ASP A 171 15.07 1.06 18.48
N LEU A 172 15.22 0.80 17.18
CA LEU A 172 14.20 1.06 16.17
C LEU A 172 13.60 -0.25 15.67
N PHE A 173 12.30 -0.42 15.85
CA PHE A 173 11.53 -1.47 15.19
C PHE A 173 10.72 -0.89 14.04
N VAL A 174 10.85 -1.49 12.85
CA VAL A 174 10.07 -1.14 11.67
C VAL A 174 9.22 -2.35 11.28
N GLY A 175 7.90 -2.20 11.35
CA GLY A 175 6.95 -3.23 10.94
C GLY A 175 6.18 -2.82 9.70
N GLY A 176 5.94 -3.77 8.82
CA GLY A 176 5.09 -3.59 7.64
C GLY A 176 4.15 -4.78 7.47
N GLY A 177 2.90 -4.52 7.09
CA GLY A 177 1.93 -5.58 6.80
C GLY A 177 2.23 -6.24 5.46
N LEU A 178 2.20 -7.58 5.43
CA LEU A 178 2.53 -8.36 4.23
C LEU A 178 1.58 -8.13 3.06
N PHE A 179 0.32 -7.89 3.35
CA PHE A 179 -0.75 -7.70 2.36
C PHE A 179 -1.23 -6.25 2.26
N VAL A 180 -0.53 -5.31 2.90
CA VAL A 180 -0.89 -3.89 2.92
C VAL A 180 -0.16 -3.16 1.80
N PHE A 181 -0.91 -2.49 0.92
CA PHE A 181 -0.34 -1.60 -0.10
C PHE A 181 -0.18 -0.15 0.38
N ALA A 182 -0.81 0.20 1.51
CA ALA A 182 -0.72 1.53 2.11
C ALA A 182 0.50 1.61 3.03
N VAL A 183 1.65 1.99 2.46
CA VAL A 183 2.91 2.21 3.20
C VAL A 183 3.31 3.67 3.04
#